data_8c80737a9fd175b939a9d0bed26f216f
#
_entry.id   8c80737a9fd175b939a9d0bed26f216f
#
_cell.length_a   1.000
_cell.length_b   1.000
_cell.length_c   1.000
_cell.angle_alpha   90.00
_cell.angle_beta   90.00
_cell.angle_gamma   90.00
#
_symmetry.space_group_name_H-M   'P 1'
#
loop_
_entity.id
_entity.type
_entity.pdbx_description
1 polymer ?
#
loop_
_entity_poly.entity_id
_entity_poly.type
_entity_poly.pdbx_seq_one_letter_code
_entity_poly.pdbx_strand_id
1 'polypeptide(L)'
;MFVCVAGKNDISVNVLQTLFEKKDKNYELGIICNQNETGKDSWQKSLRFYARKCGIREYTLQEIYQMKELVFFSMEFDQILKPERFIDARFYNIHFSLLPKYRGMYTSALPILYGEKQSGVTLHRIDRGIDTGDIIAQKVIEIGEEDTSRDLYLECIEKGTQIVIEYMDVLLKGTESAIPQEKLGATYFGRNAIDYSNLQIDLRKTAYQIKNQIRAFCFPEYQYPKVFGKDIEKAVITNNKSLKAPGKVIMEENDYMMISTIDYDIKLYYPVNRSSSIR
;
A
#
# COMPACT_ATOMS: atom_id res chain seq x y z
N MET A 1 7.73 -29.63 2.42
CA MET A 1 7.14 -28.30 2.66
C MET A 1 6.86 -27.64 1.32
N PHE A 2 5.72 -26.97 1.20
CA PHE A 2 5.35 -26.16 0.02
C PHE A 2 5.26 -24.69 0.42
N VAL A 3 5.88 -23.78 -0.35
CA VAL A 3 5.89 -22.35 -0.07
C VAL A 3 5.18 -21.62 -1.20
N CYS A 4 4.13 -20.87 -0.87
CA CYS A 4 3.33 -20.12 -1.81
C CYS A 4 3.49 -18.61 -1.58
N VAL A 5 3.83 -17.85 -2.61
CA VAL A 5 3.79 -16.39 -2.61
C VAL A 5 2.56 -15.94 -3.39
N ALA A 6 1.64 -15.26 -2.70
CA ALA A 6 0.40 -14.79 -3.29
C ALA A 6 0.36 -13.27 -3.32
N GLY A 7 -0.05 -12.69 -4.45
CA GLY A 7 -0.17 -11.24 -4.57
C GLY A 7 0.23 -10.67 -5.91
N LYS A 8 0.86 -9.50 -5.86
CA LYS A 8 1.30 -8.74 -7.03
C LYS A 8 2.44 -7.78 -6.68
N ASN A 9 2.95 -7.07 -7.69
CA ASN A 9 3.89 -5.96 -7.58
C ASN A 9 5.28 -6.36 -7.05
N ASP A 10 6.13 -5.38 -6.88
CA ASP A 10 7.55 -5.56 -6.50
C ASP A 10 7.73 -6.36 -5.22
N ILE A 11 6.88 -6.15 -4.22
CA ILE A 11 7.01 -6.86 -2.93
C ILE A 11 6.89 -8.38 -3.11
N SER A 12 5.91 -8.83 -3.89
CA SER A 12 5.71 -10.28 -4.13
C SER A 12 6.84 -10.86 -4.96
N VAL A 13 7.34 -10.11 -5.96
CA VAL A 13 8.46 -10.53 -6.79
C VAL A 13 9.75 -10.62 -5.97
N ASN A 14 10.04 -9.62 -5.14
CA ASN A 14 11.26 -9.59 -4.32
C ASN A 14 11.27 -10.73 -3.28
N VAL A 15 10.13 -11.01 -2.65
CA VAL A 15 9.99 -12.15 -1.72
C VAL A 15 10.15 -13.48 -2.47
N LEU A 16 9.51 -13.64 -3.63
CA LEU A 16 9.66 -14.85 -4.44
C LEU A 16 11.09 -15.06 -4.93
N GLN A 17 11.75 -13.99 -5.37
CA GLN A 17 13.15 -14.03 -5.79
C GLN A 17 14.05 -14.49 -4.66
N THR A 18 13.89 -13.91 -3.47
CA THR A 18 14.69 -14.33 -2.29
C THR A 18 14.51 -15.81 -1.97
N LEU A 19 13.27 -16.31 -2.01
CA LEU A 19 12.97 -17.72 -1.80
C LEU A 19 13.58 -18.61 -2.91
N PHE A 20 13.52 -18.16 -4.17
CA PHE A 20 14.04 -18.91 -5.31
C PHE A 20 15.56 -19.01 -5.29
N GLU A 21 16.27 -17.96 -4.87
CA GLU A 21 17.72 -17.88 -4.84
C GLU A 21 18.35 -18.53 -3.59
N LYS A 22 17.55 -18.93 -2.58
CA LYS A 22 18.07 -19.61 -1.38
C LYS A 22 18.76 -20.93 -1.77
N LYS A 23 20.03 -21.08 -1.37
CA LYS A 23 20.86 -22.25 -1.73
C LYS A 23 20.38 -23.53 -1.05
N ASP A 24 19.94 -23.43 0.22
CA ASP A 24 19.57 -24.57 1.06
C ASP A 24 18.04 -24.81 1.07
N LYS A 25 17.36 -24.54 -0.04
CA LYS A 25 15.91 -24.74 -0.13
C LYS A 25 15.55 -26.23 -0.18
N ASN A 26 14.74 -26.64 0.77
CA ASN A 26 14.13 -27.97 0.85
C ASN A 26 12.61 -27.90 0.70
N TYR A 27 12.13 -26.98 -0.12
CA TYR A 27 10.71 -26.73 -0.39
C TYR A 27 10.45 -26.53 -1.88
N GLU A 28 9.23 -26.83 -2.27
CA GLU A 28 8.67 -26.49 -3.56
C GLU A 28 8.07 -25.09 -3.52
N LEU A 29 8.23 -24.32 -4.61
CA LEU A 29 7.68 -22.98 -4.75
C LEU A 29 6.47 -22.96 -5.67
N GLY A 30 5.45 -22.21 -5.28
CA GLY A 30 4.32 -21.85 -6.11
C GLY A 30 3.91 -20.42 -5.91
N ILE A 31 3.11 -19.89 -6.85
CA ILE A 31 2.53 -18.56 -6.74
C ILE A 31 1.02 -18.59 -6.91
N ILE A 32 0.34 -17.56 -6.38
CA ILE A 32 -1.04 -17.22 -6.73
C ILE A 32 -1.08 -15.74 -7.06
N CYS A 33 -1.51 -15.41 -8.27
CA CYS A 33 -1.59 -14.02 -8.71
C CYS A 33 -2.95 -13.40 -8.42
N ASN A 34 -2.96 -12.10 -8.18
CA ASN A 34 -4.19 -11.31 -8.14
C ASN A 34 -4.93 -11.36 -9.47
N GLN A 35 -6.25 -11.13 -9.46
CA GLN A 35 -7.08 -11.19 -10.67
C GLN A 35 -6.65 -10.18 -11.76
N ASN A 36 -6.12 -9.04 -11.35
CA ASN A 36 -5.64 -7.98 -12.25
C ASN A 36 -4.17 -8.12 -12.66
N GLU A 37 -3.50 -9.24 -12.34
CA GLU A 37 -2.11 -9.50 -12.74
C GLU A 37 -2.03 -9.81 -14.24
N THR A 38 -1.29 -8.98 -14.98
CA THR A 38 -1.24 -9.05 -16.45
C THR A 38 -0.19 -10.00 -17.00
N GLY A 39 0.80 -10.37 -16.21
CA GLY A 39 1.97 -11.13 -16.64
C GLY A 39 3.00 -10.30 -17.42
N LYS A 40 2.96 -8.97 -17.28
CA LYS A 40 3.91 -8.02 -17.89
C LYS A 40 4.38 -7.03 -16.85
N ASP A 41 5.66 -6.70 -16.85
CA ASP A 41 6.20 -5.61 -16.06
C ASP A 41 5.62 -4.26 -16.52
N SER A 42 5.41 -3.38 -15.59
CA SER A 42 4.99 -1.99 -15.80
C SER A 42 5.85 -1.08 -14.91
N TRP A 43 5.26 -0.10 -14.23
CA TRP A 43 5.95 0.66 -13.20
C TRP A 43 6.25 -0.18 -11.94
N GLN A 44 5.62 -1.34 -11.83
CA GLN A 44 5.89 -2.40 -10.86
C GLN A 44 6.16 -3.72 -11.63
N LYS A 45 6.96 -4.61 -11.04
CA LYS A 45 7.23 -5.94 -11.60
C LYS A 45 6.00 -6.83 -11.53
N SER A 46 5.92 -7.75 -12.47
CA SER A 46 4.86 -8.76 -12.53
C SER A 46 5.31 -10.06 -11.85
N LEU A 47 4.55 -10.49 -10.83
CA LEU A 47 4.77 -11.79 -10.17
C LEU A 47 4.67 -12.96 -11.16
N ARG A 48 3.64 -12.94 -12.01
CA ARG A 48 3.43 -13.98 -13.05
C ARG A 48 4.55 -14.02 -14.07
N PHE A 49 5.04 -12.86 -14.50
CA PHE A 49 6.16 -12.80 -15.45
C PHE A 49 7.43 -13.40 -14.83
N TYR A 50 7.77 -12.99 -13.62
CA TYR A 50 8.94 -13.50 -12.92
C TYR A 50 8.86 -15.02 -12.66
N ALA A 51 7.70 -15.50 -12.19
CA ALA A 51 7.48 -16.92 -11.93
C ALA A 51 7.65 -17.78 -13.20
N ARG A 52 7.07 -17.35 -14.33
CA ARG A 52 7.25 -18.02 -15.63
C ARG A 52 8.71 -18.10 -16.06
N LYS A 53 9.46 -17.00 -15.89
CA LYS A 53 10.91 -16.96 -16.19
C LYS A 53 11.70 -17.96 -15.34
N CYS A 54 11.28 -18.21 -14.11
CA CYS A 54 11.93 -19.14 -13.18
C CYS A 54 11.35 -20.57 -13.24
N GLY A 55 10.35 -20.84 -14.09
CA GLY A 55 9.68 -22.16 -14.15
C GLY A 55 8.83 -22.48 -12.91
N ILE A 56 8.38 -21.47 -12.16
CA ILE A 56 7.56 -21.64 -10.96
C ILE A 56 6.08 -21.66 -11.38
N ARG A 57 5.37 -22.70 -10.91
CA ARG A 57 3.96 -22.89 -11.27
C ARG A 57 3.04 -21.89 -10.55
N GLU A 58 2.05 -21.38 -11.29
CA GLU A 58 0.91 -20.63 -10.75
C GLU A 58 -0.20 -21.62 -10.36
N TYR A 59 -0.76 -21.45 -9.17
CA TYR A 59 -1.82 -22.25 -8.57
C TYR A 59 -3.07 -21.41 -8.32
N THR A 60 -4.17 -22.09 -8.12
CA THR A 60 -5.40 -21.52 -7.52
C THR A 60 -5.44 -21.84 -6.03
N LEU A 61 -6.26 -21.10 -5.25
CA LEU A 61 -6.47 -21.41 -3.83
C LEU A 61 -6.99 -22.84 -3.63
N GLN A 62 -7.89 -23.31 -4.52
CA GLN A 62 -8.47 -24.65 -4.44
C GLN A 62 -7.41 -25.76 -4.53
N GLU A 63 -6.42 -25.59 -5.40
CA GLU A 63 -5.32 -26.56 -5.58
C GLU A 63 -4.43 -26.69 -4.34
N ILE A 64 -4.30 -25.62 -3.55
CA ILE A 64 -3.40 -25.61 -2.40
C ILE A 64 -4.10 -25.91 -1.05
N TYR A 65 -5.45 -25.99 -1.00
CA TYR A 65 -6.18 -26.28 0.25
C TYR A 65 -5.76 -27.61 0.89
N GLN A 66 -5.41 -28.59 0.08
CA GLN A 66 -5.06 -29.95 0.52
C GLN A 66 -3.54 -30.17 0.66
N MET A 67 -2.73 -29.15 0.45
CA MET A 67 -1.29 -29.25 0.62
C MET A 67 -0.92 -29.29 2.10
N LYS A 68 0.01 -30.18 2.45
CA LYS A 68 0.56 -30.28 3.80
C LYS A 68 1.81 -29.42 3.93
N GLU A 69 2.11 -28.99 5.15
CA GLU A 69 3.26 -28.15 5.46
C GLU A 69 3.33 -26.91 4.55
N LEU A 70 2.17 -26.26 4.31
CA LEU A 70 2.09 -25.07 3.49
C LEU A 70 2.57 -23.85 4.29
N VAL A 71 3.45 -23.06 3.70
CA VAL A 71 3.78 -21.69 4.14
C VAL A 71 3.27 -20.71 3.10
N PHE A 72 2.37 -19.83 3.49
CA PHE A 72 1.70 -18.90 2.60
C PHE A 72 2.09 -17.46 2.93
N PHE A 73 2.70 -16.78 1.96
CA PHE A 73 3.04 -15.36 2.03
C PHE A 73 2.04 -14.53 1.22
N SER A 74 1.24 -13.72 1.91
CA SER A 74 0.31 -12.75 1.32
C SER A 74 1.03 -11.41 1.15
N MET A 75 1.31 -11.03 -0.11
CA MET A 75 2.05 -9.84 -0.49
C MET A 75 1.18 -8.98 -1.42
N GLU A 76 0.34 -8.10 -0.86
CA GLU A 76 -0.71 -7.35 -1.58
C GLU A 76 -1.73 -8.28 -2.27
N PHE A 77 -2.07 -9.40 -1.65
CA PHE A 77 -3.04 -10.35 -2.19
C PHE A 77 -4.47 -9.81 -2.06
N ASP A 78 -5.27 -9.93 -3.13
CA ASP A 78 -6.60 -9.30 -3.22
C ASP A 78 -7.77 -10.17 -2.73
N GLN A 79 -7.48 -11.39 -2.26
CA GLN A 79 -8.52 -12.31 -1.78
C GLN A 79 -8.42 -12.50 -0.26
N ILE A 80 -9.57 -12.52 0.40
CA ILE A 80 -9.65 -12.85 1.83
C ILE A 80 -9.44 -14.34 2.00
N LEU A 81 -8.39 -14.70 2.73
CA LEU A 81 -8.10 -16.09 3.06
C LEU A 81 -9.06 -16.58 4.14
N LYS A 82 -9.40 -17.87 4.05
CA LYS A 82 -10.17 -18.62 5.05
C LYS A 82 -9.28 -19.74 5.59
N PRO A 83 -8.49 -19.50 6.66
CA PRO A 83 -7.52 -20.46 7.17
C PRO A 83 -8.12 -21.85 7.44
N GLU A 84 -9.38 -21.91 7.85
CA GLU A 84 -10.11 -23.15 8.13
C GLU A 84 -10.34 -24.08 6.91
N ARG A 85 -10.07 -23.60 5.71
CA ARG A 85 -10.14 -24.42 4.48
C ARG A 85 -8.88 -25.21 4.20
N PHE A 86 -7.78 -24.86 4.86
CA PHE A 86 -6.48 -25.48 4.64
C PHE A 86 -6.22 -26.55 5.68
N ILE A 87 -5.66 -27.68 5.26
CA ILE A 87 -5.40 -28.82 6.15
C ILE A 87 -4.27 -28.53 7.13
N ASP A 88 -3.17 -27.97 6.62
CA ASP A 88 -1.94 -27.74 7.38
C ASP A 88 -1.17 -26.57 6.75
N ALA A 89 -1.37 -25.38 7.30
CA ALA A 89 -0.79 -24.17 6.73
C ALA A 89 -0.48 -23.11 7.78
N ARG A 90 0.59 -22.36 7.50
CA ARG A 90 0.97 -21.12 8.18
C ARG A 90 0.82 -19.96 7.22
N PHE A 91 0.20 -18.87 7.68
CA PHE A 91 -0.14 -17.74 6.83
C PHE A 91 0.48 -16.48 7.40
N TYR A 92 1.20 -15.77 6.55
CA TYR A 92 1.85 -14.51 6.87
C TYR A 92 1.42 -13.41 5.91
N ASN A 93 1.20 -12.21 6.42
CA ASN A 93 0.85 -11.04 5.62
C ASN A 93 1.76 -9.87 5.96
N ILE A 94 2.08 -9.06 4.96
CA ILE A 94 2.60 -7.72 5.16
C ILE A 94 1.46 -6.74 4.98
N HIS A 95 1.16 -6.01 6.06
CA HIS A 95 0.20 -4.92 6.05
C HIS A 95 0.92 -3.58 6.10
N PHE A 96 0.50 -2.63 5.26
CA PHE A 96 1.17 -1.33 5.11
C PHE A 96 0.68 -0.30 6.13
N SER A 97 0.69 -0.68 7.40
CA SER A 97 0.46 0.21 8.53
C SER A 97 1.14 -0.33 9.79
N LEU A 98 1.19 0.49 10.84
CA LEU A 98 1.52 0.05 12.19
C LEU A 98 0.26 -0.49 12.88
N LEU A 99 -0.01 -1.79 12.69
CA LEU A 99 -1.13 -2.44 13.38
C LEU A 99 -1.03 -2.26 14.91
N PRO A 100 -2.15 -2.07 15.60
CA PRO A 100 -3.54 -2.28 15.18
C PRO A 100 -4.22 -1.10 14.47
N LYS A 101 -3.51 0.01 14.21
CA LYS A 101 -4.05 1.13 13.44
C LYS A 101 -4.13 0.83 11.95
N TYR A 102 -5.14 1.39 11.27
CA TYR A 102 -5.32 1.33 9.82
C TYR A 102 -5.41 -0.09 9.26
N ARG A 103 -6.15 -1.01 9.93
CA ARG A 103 -6.55 -2.28 9.33
C ARG A 103 -7.40 -2.05 8.09
N GLY A 104 -7.33 -2.92 7.11
CA GLY A 104 -8.13 -2.88 5.88
C GLY A 104 -7.44 -2.13 4.75
N MET A 105 -8.11 -1.16 4.13
CA MET A 105 -7.70 -0.58 2.85
C MET A 105 -7.09 0.83 2.98
N TYR A 106 -6.43 1.28 1.89
CA TYR A 106 -5.94 2.65 1.69
C TYR A 106 -4.87 3.11 2.67
N THR A 107 -4.04 2.21 3.10
CA THR A 107 -3.05 2.41 4.16
C THR A 107 -1.90 3.34 3.78
N SER A 108 -1.67 3.62 2.49
CA SER A 108 -0.75 4.67 2.04
C SER A 108 -1.40 6.05 1.92
N ALA A 109 -2.73 6.12 1.80
CA ALA A 109 -3.45 7.39 1.64
C ALA A 109 -3.99 7.95 2.98
N LEU A 110 -4.62 7.09 3.79
CA LEU A 110 -5.31 7.52 5.02
C LEU A 110 -4.39 8.15 6.07
N PRO A 111 -3.19 7.63 6.38
CA PRO A 111 -2.29 8.30 7.33
C PRO A 111 -1.93 9.73 6.90
N ILE A 112 -1.67 9.95 5.61
CA ILE A 112 -1.40 11.28 5.07
C ILE A 112 -2.65 12.18 5.15
N LEU A 113 -3.82 11.65 4.78
CA LEU A 113 -5.09 12.37 4.83
C LEU A 113 -5.40 12.87 6.26
N TYR A 114 -5.11 12.04 7.26
CA TYR A 114 -5.31 12.40 8.68
C TYR A 114 -4.14 13.16 9.30
N GLY A 115 -3.08 13.43 8.56
CA GLY A 115 -1.94 14.22 9.01
C GLY A 115 -1.04 13.51 10.00
N GLU A 116 -1.01 12.17 9.96
CA GLU A 116 -0.06 11.38 10.74
C GLU A 116 1.37 11.74 10.33
N LYS A 117 2.28 11.69 11.29
CA LYS A 117 3.71 11.91 11.05
C LYS A 117 4.48 10.62 10.81
N GLN A 118 3.86 9.51 11.13
CA GLN A 118 4.43 8.18 10.99
C GLN A 118 3.38 7.21 10.45
N SER A 119 3.84 6.26 9.67
CA SER A 119 3.16 5.02 9.30
C SER A 119 4.15 3.87 9.46
N GLY A 120 3.95 2.78 8.76
CA GLY A 120 4.90 1.68 8.75
C GLY A 120 4.38 0.45 8.08
N VAL A 121 5.07 -0.65 8.31
CA VAL A 121 4.67 -1.97 7.85
C VAL A 121 4.64 -2.94 9.00
N THR A 122 3.69 -3.87 8.95
CA THR A 122 3.53 -4.94 9.94
C THR A 122 3.58 -6.30 9.25
N LEU A 123 4.52 -7.13 9.65
CA LEU A 123 4.50 -8.57 9.38
C LEU A 123 3.65 -9.23 10.47
N HIS A 124 2.59 -9.91 10.10
CA HIS A 124 1.68 -10.55 11.03
C HIS A 124 1.17 -11.90 10.52
N ARG A 125 0.64 -12.73 11.41
CA ARG A 125 -0.09 -13.94 11.06
C ARG A 125 -1.46 -13.58 10.49
N ILE A 126 -1.98 -14.39 9.58
CA ILE A 126 -3.37 -14.25 9.13
C ILE A 126 -4.24 -15.14 10.01
N ASP A 127 -5.29 -14.55 10.56
CA ASP A 127 -6.37 -15.22 11.28
C ASP A 127 -7.71 -15.11 10.51
N ARG A 128 -8.85 -15.28 11.18
CA ARG A 128 -10.19 -15.17 10.58
C ARG A 128 -10.65 -13.73 10.34
N GLY A 129 -10.00 -12.76 10.96
CA GLY A 129 -10.33 -11.35 10.82
C GLY A 129 -9.55 -10.67 9.68
N ILE A 130 -9.85 -9.41 9.43
CA ILE A 130 -9.09 -8.60 8.49
C ILE A 130 -7.98 -7.87 9.26
N ASP A 131 -6.73 -8.25 9.00
CA ASP A 131 -5.53 -7.69 9.61
C ASP A 131 -5.53 -7.73 11.15
N THR A 132 -6.12 -8.78 11.74
CA THR A 132 -6.29 -8.93 13.19
C THR A 132 -5.34 -9.93 13.82
N GLY A 133 -4.61 -10.71 13.04
CA GLY A 133 -3.69 -11.73 13.52
C GLY A 133 -2.48 -11.17 14.26
N ASP A 134 -1.82 -12.02 15.03
CA ASP A 134 -0.70 -11.67 15.91
C ASP A 134 0.45 -11.02 15.14
N ILE A 135 1.01 -9.95 15.72
CA ILE A 135 2.14 -9.20 15.17
C ILE A 135 3.44 -9.96 15.41
N ILE A 136 4.20 -10.20 14.33
CA ILE A 136 5.53 -10.79 14.38
C ILE A 136 6.59 -9.69 14.48
N ALA A 137 6.51 -8.69 13.60
CA ALA A 137 7.44 -7.56 13.60
C ALA A 137 6.84 -6.33 12.91
N GLN A 138 7.40 -5.15 13.21
CA GLN A 138 6.99 -3.89 12.60
C GLN A 138 8.22 -3.04 12.26
N LYS A 139 8.10 -2.25 11.17
CA LYS A 139 9.06 -1.18 10.84
C LYS A 139 8.30 0.13 10.68
N VAL A 140 8.79 1.16 11.37
CA VAL A 140 8.25 2.53 11.29
C VAL A 140 8.74 3.19 10.00
N ILE A 141 7.87 4.02 9.42
CA ILE A 141 8.14 4.90 8.27
C ILE A 141 7.74 6.32 8.69
N GLU A 142 8.68 7.25 8.63
CA GLU A 142 8.39 8.67 8.82
C GLU A 142 7.70 9.23 7.57
N ILE A 143 6.64 10.00 7.77
CA ILE A 143 5.93 10.66 6.67
C ILE A 143 6.42 12.10 6.56
N GLY A 144 7.15 12.40 5.50
CA GLY A 144 7.63 13.74 5.20
C GLY A 144 6.50 14.74 4.86
N GLU A 145 6.78 16.02 4.99
CA GLU A 145 5.77 17.08 4.76
C GLU A 145 5.30 17.18 3.30
N GLU A 146 6.07 16.67 2.37
CA GLU A 146 5.76 16.68 0.93
C GLU A 146 5.43 15.29 0.39
N ASP A 147 5.56 14.22 1.20
CA ASP A 147 5.31 12.85 0.74
C ASP A 147 3.86 12.69 0.32
N THR A 148 3.68 12.04 -0.81
CA THR A 148 2.38 11.62 -1.35
C THR A 148 2.05 10.18 -0.94
N SER A 149 0.83 9.75 -1.24
CA SER A 149 0.45 8.33 -1.05
C SER A 149 1.32 7.38 -1.87
N ARG A 150 1.85 7.84 -3.00
CA ARG A 150 2.81 7.07 -3.81
C ARG A 150 4.15 6.89 -3.08
N ASP A 151 4.68 7.94 -2.50
CA ASP A 151 5.97 7.90 -1.80
C ASP A 151 5.87 6.96 -0.59
N LEU A 152 4.83 7.11 0.24
CA LEU A 152 4.58 6.21 1.35
C LEU A 152 4.36 4.75 0.90
N TYR A 153 3.68 4.53 -0.22
CA TYR A 153 3.49 3.18 -0.77
C TYR A 153 4.82 2.53 -1.16
N LEU A 154 5.72 3.26 -1.82
CA LEU A 154 7.05 2.74 -2.21
C LEU A 154 7.92 2.41 -0.98
N GLU A 155 7.90 3.27 0.05
CA GLU A 155 8.55 2.99 1.33
C GLU A 155 7.97 1.73 2.00
N CYS A 156 6.65 1.54 1.93
CA CYS A 156 6.01 0.32 2.46
C CYS A 156 6.47 -0.94 1.70
N ILE A 157 6.62 -0.88 0.38
CA ILE A 157 7.15 -2.00 -0.40
C ILE A 157 8.59 -2.31 0.02
N GLU A 158 9.43 -1.29 0.15
CA GLU A 158 10.83 -1.48 0.56
C GLU A 158 10.93 -2.08 1.97
N LYS A 159 10.32 -1.44 2.96
CA LYS A 159 10.38 -1.89 4.36
C LYS A 159 9.66 -3.22 4.57
N GLY A 160 8.55 -3.44 3.83
CA GLY A 160 7.82 -4.71 3.84
C GLY A 160 8.64 -5.85 3.26
N THR A 161 9.38 -5.62 2.17
CA THR A 161 10.33 -6.59 1.61
C THR A 161 11.43 -6.90 2.62
N GLN A 162 12.05 -5.87 3.19
CA GLN A 162 13.14 -6.03 4.15
C GLN A 162 12.73 -6.88 5.36
N ILE A 163 11.58 -6.58 5.98
CA ILE A 163 11.13 -7.29 7.17
C ILE A 163 10.80 -8.77 6.88
N VAL A 164 10.21 -9.09 5.72
CA VAL A 164 9.97 -10.49 5.32
C VAL A 164 11.28 -11.24 5.14
N ILE A 165 12.26 -10.62 4.49
CA ILE A 165 13.58 -11.24 4.26
C ILE A 165 14.32 -11.49 5.58
N GLU A 166 14.30 -10.53 6.50
CA GLU A 166 14.91 -10.65 7.84
C GLU A 166 14.32 -11.81 8.64
N TYR A 167 13.01 -12.03 8.53
CA TYR A 167 12.31 -13.08 9.26
C TYR A 167 12.15 -14.40 8.48
N MET A 168 12.58 -14.45 7.24
CA MET A 168 12.32 -15.56 6.32
C MET A 168 12.61 -16.94 6.92
N ASP A 169 13.76 -17.12 7.57
CA ASP A 169 14.16 -18.42 8.11
C ASP A 169 13.28 -18.90 9.25
N VAL A 170 12.90 -18.01 10.15
CA VAL A 170 12.01 -18.36 11.27
C VAL A 170 10.57 -18.59 10.80
N LEU A 171 10.11 -17.85 9.78
CA LEU A 171 8.80 -18.04 9.16
C LEU A 171 8.72 -19.41 8.45
N LEU A 172 9.76 -19.78 7.69
CA LEU A 172 9.81 -21.08 7.03
C LEU A 172 9.85 -22.23 8.04
N LYS A 173 10.49 -22.06 9.19
CA LYS A 173 10.54 -23.06 10.27
C LYS A 173 9.30 -23.06 11.15
N GLY A 174 8.52 -21.97 11.16
CA GLY A 174 7.39 -21.78 12.09
C GLY A 174 7.83 -21.61 13.54
N THR A 175 8.96 -20.94 13.74
CA THR A 175 9.57 -20.71 15.08
C THR A 175 9.55 -19.24 15.48
N GLU A 176 8.86 -18.41 14.70
CA GLU A 176 8.70 -16.99 14.97
C GLU A 176 7.88 -16.74 16.24
N SER A 177 8.30 -15.76 17.04
CA SER A 177 7.49 -15.20 18.10
C SER A 177 6.49 -14.22 17.54
N ALA A 178 5.29 -14.18 18.09
CA ALA A 178 4.27 -13.20 17.73
C ALA A 178 3.48 -12.76 18.97
N ILE A 179 3.01 -11.52 18.97
CA ILE A 179 2.23 -10.94 20.08
C ILE A 179 0.82 -10.59 19.59
N PRO A 180 -0.23 -10.88 20.39
CA PRO A 180 -1.58 -10.47 20.08
C PRO A 180 -1.70 -8.95 19.89
N GLN A 181 -2.55 -8.54 18.95
CA GLN A 181 -2.81 -7.12 18.76
C GLN A 181 -3.68 -6.57 19.90
N GLU A 182 -3.29 -5.40 20.40
CA GLU A 182 -4.13 -4.67 21.36
C GLU A 182 -5.43 -4.20 20.70
N LYS A 183 -6.52 -4.20 21.48
CA LYS A 183 -7.81 -3.66 21.04
C LYS A 183 -7.84 -2.13 21.09
N LEU A 184 -7.12 -1.55 22.04
CA LEU A 184 -7.03 -0.10 22.22
C LEU A 184 -6.26 0.51 21.04
N GLY A 185 -6.81 1.56 20.45
CA GLY A 185 -6.21 2.24 19.29
C GLY A 185 -6.40 1.52 17.96
N ALA A 186 -7.05 0.36 17.93
CA ALA A 186 -7.35 -0.33 16.67
C ALA A 186 -8.35 0.47 15.82
N THR A 187 -8.02 0.63 14.53
CA THR A 187 -8.90 1.26 13.54
C THR A 187 -9.04 0.35 12.32
N TYR A 188 -10.19 0.43 11.65
CA TYR A 188 -10.47 -0.32 10.43
C TYR A 188 -11.09 0.57 9.36
N PHE A 189 -10.61 0.44 8.14
CA PHE A 189 -11.11 1.17 6.98
C PHE A 189 -11.45 0.21 5.85
N GLY A 190 -12.71 0.17 5.49
CA GLY A 190 -13.21 -0.64 4.40
C GLY A 190 -13.15 0.09 3.05
N ARG A 191 -13.66 -0.57 2.00
CA ARG A 191 -13.64 -0.06 0.62
C ARG A 191 -14.29 1.32 0.45
N ASN A 192 -15.26 1.67 1.30
CA ASN A 192 -16.00 2.93 1.20
C ASN A 192 -15.31 4.09 1.94
N ALA A 193 -14.12 3.89 2.53
CA ALA A 193 -13.41 4.96 3.24
C ALA A 193 -12.90 6.06 2.31
N ILE A 194 -12.60 5.73 1.05
CA ILE A 194 -12.24 6.68 -0.01
C ILE A 194 -13.01 6.31 -1.27
N ASP A 195 -13.69 7.28 -1.87
CA ASP A 195 -14.33 7.13 -3.18
C ASP A 195 -13.37 7.62 -4.28
N TYR A 196 -12.58 6.70 -4.82
CA TYR A 196 -11.65 7.01 -5.92
C TYR A 196 -12.34 7.32 -7.26
N SER A 197 -13.63 7.05 -7.40
CA SER A 197 -14.39 7.43 -8.61
C SER A 197 -14.75 8.91 -8.62
N ASN A 198 -14.73 9.57 -7.45
CA ASN A 198 -15.11 10.97 -7.28
C ASN A 198 -14.19 11.67 -6.25
N LEU A 199 -12.88 11.73 -6.54
CA LEU A 199 -11.90 12.43 -5.70
C LEU A 199 -12.07 13.94 -5.79
N GLN A 200 -13.05 14.48 -5.07
CA GLN A 200 -13.23 15.91 -4.92
C GLN A 200 -12.53 16.42 -3.67
N ILE A 201 -11.77 17.49 -3.81
CA ILE A 201 -11.10 18.16 -2.69
C ILE A 201 -12.07 19.08 -1.99
N ASP A 202 -12.28 18.91 -0.70
CA ASP A 202 -13.07 19.84 0.10
C ASP A 202 -12.24 21.10 0.40
N LEU A 203 -12.54 22.16 -0.37
CA LEU A 203 -11.86 23.45 -0.27
C LEU A 203 -12.31 24.29 0.92
N ARG A 204 -13.28 23.83 1.73
CA ARG A 204 -13.77 24.51 2.95
C ARG A 204 -13.01 24.04 4.19
N LYS A 205 -11.77 23.61 4.03
CA LYS A 205 -10.85 23.14 5.05
C LYS A 205 -9.70 24.13 5.24
N THR A 206 -8.85 23.88 6.25
CA THR A 206 -7.59 24.60 6.39
C THR A 206 -6.66 24.32 5.22
N ALA A 207 -5.74 25.22 4.95
CA ALA A 207 -4.70 25.01 3.93
C ALA A 207 -3.92 23.70 4.16
N TYR A 208 -3.63 23.37 5.43
CA TYR A 208 -2.98 22.12 5.81
C TYR A 208 -3.83 20.89 5.47
N GLN A 209 -5.12 20.92 5.79
CA GLN A 209 -6.02 19.80 5.47
C GLN A 209 -6.21 19.62 3.96
N ILE A 210 -6.26 20.73 3.20
CA ILE A 210 -6.32 20.69 1.72
C ILE A 210 -5.01 20.10 1.16
N LYS A 211 -3.85 20.55 1.66
CA LYS A 211 -2.55 19.97 1.27
C LYS A 211 -2.51 18.46 1.53
N ASN A 212 -3.01 18.00 2.68
CA ASN A 212 -3.06 16.59 3.01
C ASN A 212 -4.01 15.80 2.09
N GLN A 213 -5.17 16.34 1.71
CA GLN A 213 -6.03 15.72 0.71
C GLN A 213 -5.32 15.56 -0.63
N ILE A 214 -4.63 16.61 -1.10
CA ILE A 214 -3.86 16.56 -2.36
C ILE A 214 -2.79 15.46 -2.28
N ARG A 215 -1.96 15.44 -1.25
CA ARG A 215 -0.91 14.44 -1.07
C ARG A 215 -1.46 13.00 -0.95
N ALA A 216 -2.53 12.83 -0.18
CA ALA A 216 -3.17 11.53 0.04
C ALA A 216 -3.77 10.92 -1.23
N PHE A 217 -4.23 11.76 -2.16
CA PHE A 217 -4.89 11.31 -3.38
C PHE A 217 -3.98 11.40 -4.62
N CYS A 218 -2.78 11.95 -4.50
CA CYS A 218 -1.80 12.01 -5.58
C CYS A 218 -1.06 10.67 -5.71
N PHE A 219 -1.35 9.97 -6.82
CA PHE A 219 -0.68 8.74 -7.22
C PHE A 219 -0.59 8.72 -8.74
N PRO A 220 0.45 9.31 -9.33
CA PRO A 220 0.52 9.62 -10.77
C PRO A 220 0.26 8.45 -11.70
N GLU A 221 0.63 7.21 -11.31
CA GLU A 221 0.40 6.01 -12.10
C GLU A 221 -1.07 5.58 -12.15
N TYR A 222 -1.92 6.12 -11.26
CA TYR A 222 -3.34 5.79 -11.15
C TYR A 222 -4.24 7.01 -11.29
N GLN A 223 -3.97 8.09 -10.56
CA GLN A 223 -4.82 9.28 -10.55
C GLN A 223 -4.15 10.50 -9.93
N TYR A 224 -4.71 11.66 -10.26
CA TYR A 224 -4.53 12.92 -9.56
C TYR A 224 -5.85 13.35 -8.89
N PRO A 225 -5.80 14.01 -7.72
CA PRO A 225 -6.98 14.69 -7.17
C PRO A 225 -7.39 15.86 -8.09
N LYS A 226 -8.70 16.20 -8.07
CA LYS A 226 -9.24 17.24 -8.94
C LYS A 226 -9.77 18.42 -8.15
N VAL A 227 -9.45 19.62 -8.66
CA VAL A 227 -10.04 20.87 -8.21
C VAL A 227 -10.59 21.60 -9.43
N PHE A 228 -11.89 21.91 -9.43
CA PHE A 228 -12.61 22.50 -10.58
C PHE A 228 -12.37 21.75 -11.89
N GLY A 229 -12.29 20.42 -11.83
CA GLY A 229 -12.07 19.55 -12.98
C GLY A 229 -10.62 19.47 -13.49
N LYS A 230 -9.70 20.20 -12.87
CA LYS A 230 -8.27 20.19 -13.20
C LYS A 230 -7.52 19.25 -12.27
N ASP A 231 -6.59 18.49 -12.83
CA ASP A 231 -5.69 17.62 -12.08
C ASP A 231 -4.70 18.45 -11.26
N ILE A 232 -4.48 18.06 -10.00
CA ILE A 232 -3.55 18.74 -9.09
C ILE A 232 -2.49 17.74 -8.64
N GLU A 233 -1.22 18.09 -8.84
CA GLU A 233 -0.09 17.25 -8.41
C GLU A 233 0.45 17.66 -7.04
N LYS A 234 0.49 18.98 -6.76
CA LYS A 234 1.13 19.52 -5.56
C LYS A 234 0.37 20.69 -4.97
N ALA A 235 0.45 20.85 -3.65
CA ALA A 235 -0.11 21.98 -2.93
C ALA A 235 0.93 22.65 -2.05
N VAL A 236 1.02 23.98 -2.10
CA VAL A 236 1.94 24.79 -1.29
C VAL A 236 1.17 25.86 -0.53
N ILE A 237 1.24 25.81 0.80
CA ILE A 237 0.63 26.80 1.68
C ILE A 237 1.43 28.09 1.57
N THR A 238 0.74 29.22 1.41
CA THR A 238 1.38 30.54 1.37
C THR A 238 1.34 31.19 2.76
N ASN A 239 2.10 32.28 2.92
CA ASN A 239 2.02 33.10 4.12
C ASN A 239 0.90 34.17 4.04
N ASN A 240 0.16 34.19 2.95
CA ASN A 240 -0.89 35.17 2.71
C ASN A 240 -2.25 34.65 3.19
N LYS A 241 -3.10 35.58 3.60
CA LYS A 241 -4.49 35.32 3.94
C LYS A 241 -5.37 36.35 3.23
N SER A 242 -6.01 35.92 2.17
CA SER A 242 -6.98 36.78 1.46
C SER A 242 -8.28 36.94 2.28
N LEU A 243 -9.05 37.99 1.98
CA LEU A 243 -10.39 38.20 2.56
C LEU A 243 -11.50 37.53 1.75
N LYS A 244 -11.15 36.67 0.76
CA LYS A 244 -12.12 35.94 -0.04
C LYS A 244 -12.71 34.78 0.75
N ALA A 245 -13.95 34.42 0.44
CA ALA A 245 -14.55 33.21 1.02
C ALA A 245 -13.74 31.94 0.66
N PRO A 246 -13.65 30.94 1.56
CA PRO A 246 -12.94 29.71 1.30
C PRO A 246 -13.38 29.02 0.00
N GLY A 247 -12.43 28.50 -0.76
CA GLY A 247 -12.64 27.86 -2.04
C GLY A 247 -12.75 28.80 -3.25
N LYS A 248 -12.53 30.10 -3.07
CA LYS A 248 -12.53 31.05 -4.20
C LYS A 248 -11.15 31.15 -4.84
N VAL A 249 -11.11 31.13 -6.17
CA VAL A 249 -9.89 31.37 -6.94
C VAL A 249 -9.47 32.83 -6.75
N ILE A 250 -8.24 33.04 -6.31
CA ILE A 250 -7.62 34.33 -6.13
C ILE A 250 -6.90 34.74 -7.43
N MET A 251 -6.17 33.79 -7.99
CA MET A 251 -5.32 33.93 -9.15
C MET A 251 -5.20 32.58 -9.85
N GLU A 252 -5.04 32.59 -11.15
CA GLU A 252 -4.74 31.41 -11.94
C GLU A 252 -3.67 31.73 -12.98
N GLU A 253 -2.65 30.89 -13.02
CA GLU A 253 -1.51 30.95 -13.93
C GLU A 253 -1.43 29.67 -14.77
N ASN A 254 -0.45 29.57 -15.64
CA ASN A 254 -0.31 28.40 -16.53
C ASN A 254 0.00 27.10 -15.79
N ASP A 255 0.68 27.17 -14.66
CA ASP A 255 1.21 26.04 -13.90
C ASP A 255 0.53 25.83 -12.53
N TYR A 256 -0.23 26.81 -12.05
CA TYR A 256 -0.96 26.70 -10.78
C TYR A 256 -2.20 27.57 -10.72
N MET A 257 -3.10 27.23 -9.80
CA MET A 257 -4.12 28.14 -9.28
C MET A 257 -3.88 28.46 -7.81
N MET A 258 -4.19 29.68 -7.37
CA MET A 258 -4.18 30.06 -5.96
C MET A 258 -5.61 30.20 -5.44
N ILE A 259 -5.90 29.55 -4.32
CA ILE A 259 -7.23 29.46 -3.73
C ILE A 259 -7.19 30.00 -2.30
N SER A 260 -8.24 30.73 -1.90
CA SER A 260 -8.49 31.09 -0.52
C SER A 260 -8.95 29.87 0.29
N THR A 261 -8.46 29.73 1.53
CA THR A 261 -8.94 28.72 2.48
C THR A 261 -9.49 29.40 3.75
N ILE A 262 -9.80 28.64 4.79
CA ILE A 262 -10.28 29.21 6.04
C ILE A 262 -9.18 29.91 6.85
N ASP A 263 -7.91 29.64 6.56
CA ASP A 263 -6.75 30.19 7.26
C ASP A 263 -5.77 30.89 6.33
N TYR A 264 -5.01 30.17 5.51
CA TYR A 264 -4.03 30.72 4.58
C TYR A 264 -4.40 30.42 3.13
N ASP A 265 -3.96 31.25 2.19
CA ASP A 265 -4.11 30.96 0.78
C ASP A 265 -3.19 29.80 0.39
N ILE A 266 -3.63 28.97 -0.57
CA ILE A 266 -2.89 27.79 -1.02
C ILE A 266 -2.69 27.82 -2.54
N LYS A 267 -1.48 27.53 -3.01
CA LYS A 267 -1.18 27.30 -4.42
C LYS A 267 -1.34 25.81 -4.73
N LEU A 268 -2.11 25.52 -5.77
CA LEU A 268 -2.38 24.18 -6.27
C LEU A 268 -1.75 24.07 -7.66
N TYR A 269 -0.69 23.24 -7.77
CA TYR A 269 0.06 23.09 -9.00
C TYR A 269 -0.51 21.99 -9.87
N TYR A 270 -0.57 22.24 -11.17
CA TYR A 270 -0.96 21.27 -12.16
C TYR A 270 0.17 20.28 -12.43
N PRO A 271 -0.14 19.03 -12.84
CA PRO A 271 0.89 18.10 -13.27
C PRO A 271 1.73 18.70 -14.41
N VAL A 272 3.05 18.61 -14.26
CA VAL A 272 3.94 18.95 -15.35
C VAL A 272 3.69 17.91 -16.46
N ASN A 273 3.33 18.37 -17.67
CA ASN A 273 3.21 17.50 -18.83
C ASN A 273 4.54 16.78 -19.05
N ARG A 274 4.71 15.61 -18.46
CA ARG A 274 5.76 14.66 -18.82
C ARG A 274 5.31 14.06 -20.15
N SER A 275 5.58 14.80 -21.23
CA SER A 275 5.37 14.33 -22.60
C SER A 275 6.04 12.96 -22.74
N SER A 276 5.22 11.93 -22.82
CA SER A 276 5.46 10.65 -23.48
C SER A 276 6.92 10.18 -23.57
N SER A 277 7.41 9.53 -22.55
CA SER A 277 8.58 8.67 -22.65
C SER A 277 8.37 7.31 -21.98
N ILE A 278 7.16 6.75 -22.19
CA ILE A 278 6.92 5.31 -22.02
C ILE A 278 6.09 4.87 -23.23
N ARG A 279 6.81 4.50 -24.29
CA ARG A 279 6.29 3.63 -25.34
C ARG A 279 6.71 2.20 -25.06
#